data_0931302bf432ffbc8d3369a7a3bd9ea6
#
_entry.id   0931302bf432ffbc8d3369a7a3bd9ea6
#
_cell.length_a   1.000
_cell.length_b   1.000
_cell.length_c   1.000
_cell.angle_alpha   90.00
_cell.angle_beta   90.00
_cell.angle_gamma   90.00
#
_symmetry.space_group_name_H-M   'P 1'
#
loop_
_entity.id
_entity.type
_entity.pdbx_description
1 polymer ?
#
loop_
_entity_poly.entity_id
_entity_poly.type
_entity_poly.pdbx_seq_one_letter_code
_entity_poly.pdbx_strand_id
1 'polypeptide(L)'
;NYKNPLERLKFREDAMLLREAIKFKPELVTKYIEKGFWVDETLNSHLKHYAANSPESLAIIHPDGELTYKELDEQVEQLTNGLLGLGLTKGDVVSVQLPNTIEFILCYFAITAFGGIMQTIHMSYRDTDIEFLLSHSRSRAIICLPKFKDFLTQDVMLRLKNKLNTLEYVISTGTEATDGVLILQNLKFPGTPQIENPPVGSDPFLLLYTSGTTSNPKGVPLTYQNMIGNARLSVPEFNMCSEDRNISAAPFTHLYGLYNFHVALCAGATNILLPVFTPDGLAETIERTKSTTIFLGPPHAASMLDLNLIEKYNFSSIRFSMFSGSACPKHILTAYREKILIQNRNTRIGQLWGMTETAGATFCRDSGPIDLPLTSAGPAAPGNEVRVVSRDDGTVLSSNIEGELQVRGSSVFPGYFDNPEANKVSFTKDGWFKTGDLAMLDQDKNLTLTGRIKDIISRGGVKFNPADIEELIMSHPSINQAAIVPMPDKVLGERACCFVTVTQSQNITLKEICVFLDSKRISKNKWPERLKIIKEMPLTPTKKIIKNKLLEKL
;
A
#
# COMPACT_ATOMS: atom_id res chain seq x y z
N ASN A 1 26.45 -24.78 -16.33
CA ASN A 1 25.56 -25.94 -16.39
C ASN A 1 24.20 -25.47 -16.86
N TYR A 2 23.99 -25.54 -18.18
CA TYR A 2 22.73 -25.15 -18.80
C TYR A 2 21.66 -26.21 -18.52
N LYS A 3 20.64 -25.86 -17.78
CA LYS A 3 19.43 -26.69 -17.63
C LYS A 3 18.77 -26.86 -19.02
N ASN A 4 18.22 -28.05 -19.23
CA ASN A 4 17.60 -28.53 -20.48
C ASN A 4 16.60 -27.51 -21.07
N PRO A 5 16.61 -27.22 -22.39
CA PRO A 5 15.61 -26.36 -23.06
C PRO A 5 14.15 -26.74 -22.83
N LEU A 6 13.85 -28.02 -22.60
CA LEU A 6 12.50 -28.51 -22.28
C LEU A 6 12.05 -28.13 -20.86
N GLU A 7 12.97 -27.99 -19.89
CA GLU A 7 12.65 -27.45 -18.57
C GLU A 7 12.39 -25.96 -18.63
N ARG A 8 13.09 -25.22 -19.49
CA ARG A 8 12.81 -23.79 -19.77
C ARG A 8 11.43 -23.56 -20.38
N LEU A 9 10.96 -24.44 -21.25
CA LEU A 9 9.60 -24.38 -21.82
C LEU A 9 8.53 -24.60 -20.74
N LYS A 10 8.75 -25.56 -19.83
CA LYS A 10 7.86 -25.81 -18.68
C LYS A 10 7.77 -24.61 -17.73
N PHE A 11 8.89 -23.94 -17.47
CA PHE A 11 8.92 -22.69 -16.69
C PHE A 11 8.23 -21.51 -17.39
N ARG A 12 8.24 -21.45 -18.72
CA ARG A 12 7.50 -20.44 -19.50
C ARG A 12 5.99 -20.66 -19.40
N GLU A 13 5.52 -21.90 -19.43
CA GLU A 13 4.11 -22.23 -19.21
C GLU A 13 3.65 -21.84 -17.81
N ASP A 14 4.47 -22.07 -16.79
CA ASP A 14 4.17 -21.69 -15.39
C ASP A 14 4.14 -20.17 -15.16
N ALA A 15 4.97 -19.40 -15.86
CA ALA A 15 4.92 -17.93 -15.83
C ALA A 15 3.67 -17.37 -16.54
N MET A 16 3.19 -18.04 -17.58
CA MET A 16 1.90 -17.74 -18.23
C MET A 16 0.70 -17.94 -17.29
N LEU A 17 0.79 -18.83 -16.29
CA LEU A 17 -0.28 -19.08 -15.33
C LEU A 17 -0.70 -17.84 -14.55
N LEU A 18 0.21 -16.92 -14.23
CA LEU A 18 -0.15 -15.66 -13.57
C LEU A 18 -1.05 -14.82 -14.49
N ARG A 19 -0.76 -14.78 -15.79
CA ARG A 19 -1.57 -14.07 -16.80
C ARG A 19 -2.92 -14.77 -17.03
N GLU A 20 -2.95 -16.09 -17.05
CA GLU A 20 -4.17 -16.87 -17.23
C GLU A 20 -5.10 -16.84 -16.03
N ALA A 21 -4.55 -16.63 -14.82
CA ALA A 21 -5.34 -16.47 -13.60
C ALA A 21 -6.17 -15.17 -13.58
N ILE A 22 -5.81 -14.17 -14.40
CA ILE A 22 -6.50 -12.89 -14.47
C ILE A 22 -7.70 -13.00 -15.41
N LYS A 23 -8.88 -13.25 -14.83
CA LYS A 23 -10.14 -13.39 -15.57
C LYS A 23 -11.15 -12.35 -15.11
N PHE A 24 -11.25 -11.26 -15.87
CA PHE A 24 -12.37 -10.33 -15.71
C PHE A 24 -13.59 -10.81 -16.48
N LYS A 25 -14.79 -10.51 -15.96
CA LYS A 25 -16.04 -10.78 -16.68
C LYS A 25 -16.09 -9.95 -17.98
N PRO A 26 -16.34 -10.55 -19.16
CA PRO A 26 -16.29 -9.84 -20.45
C PRO A 26 -17.15 -8.58 -20.51
N GLU A 27 -18.35 -8.62 -19.91
CA GLU A 27 -19.27 -7.48 -19.85
C GLU A 27 -18.71 -6.30 -19.05
N LEU A 28 -17.91 -6.55 -17.99
CA LEU A 28 -17.23 -5.50 -17.22
C LEU A 28 -16.05 -4.93 -18.01
N VAL A 29 -15.30 -5.78 -18.69
CA VAL A 29 -14.19 -5.34 -19.57
C VAL A 29 -14.71 -4.37 -20.61
N THR A 30 -15.77 -4.74 -21.34
CA THR A 30 -16.40 -3.88 -22.34
C THR A 30 -16.86 -2.56 -21.73
N LYS A 31 -17.57 -2.60 -20.59
CA LYS A 31 -18.02 -1.40 -19.86
C LYS A 31 -16.87 -0.47 -19.50
N TYR A 32 -15.76 -1.00 -18.98
CA TYR A 32 -14.65 -0.17 -18.53
C TYR A 32 -13.87 0.45 -19.68
N ILE A 33 -13.74 -0.26 -20.81
CA ILE A 33 -13.13 0.28 -22.04
C ILE A 33 -14.00 1.38 -22.66
N GLU A 34 -15.30 1.13 -22.85
CA GLU A 34 -16.24 2.11 -23.42
C GLU A 34 -16.36 3.39 -22.59
N LYS A 35 -16.21 3.28 -21.26
CA LYS A 35 -16.21 4.42 -20.34
C LYS A 35 -14.86 5.13 -20.25
N GLY A 36 -13.82 4.64 -20.92
CA GLY A 36 -12.47 5.19 -20.84
C GLY A 36 -11.77 4.98 -19.49
N PHE A 37 -12.30 4.08 -18.62
CA PHE A 37 -11.65 3.72 -17.39
C PHE A 37 -10.41 2.86 -17.63
N TRP A 38 -10.49 1.97 -18.60
CA TRP A 38 -9.38 1.19 -19.11
C TRP A 38 -8.99 1.65 -20.51
N VAL A 39 -7.73 1.95 -20.67
CA VAL A 39 -7.09 2.26 -21.95
C VAL A 39 -5.84 1.39 -22.08
N ASP A 40 -5.28 1.31 -23.28
CA ASP A 40 -4.05 0.56 -23.51
C ASP A 40 -2.83 1.43 -23.13
N GLU A 41 -2.57 1.52 -21.85
CA GLU A 41 -1.44 2.25 -21.26
C GLU A 41 -0.64 1.34 -20.32
N THR A 42 0.65 1.63 -20.18
CA THR A 42 1.56 0.94 -19.26
C THR A 42 2.30 1.97 -18.39
N LEU A 43 2.99 1.49 -17.35
CA LEU A 43 3.86 2.35 -16.55
C LEU A 43 4.90 3.07 -17.43
N ASN A 44 5.51 2.31 -18.34
CA ASN A 44 6.55 2.82 -19.25
C ASN A 44 6.01 3.76 -20.32
N SER A 45 4.76 3.67 -20.74
CA SER A 45 4.18 4.60 -21.71
C SER A 45 4.12 6.03 -21.16
N HIS A 46 3.85 6.21 -19.85
CA HIS A 46 3.92 7.51 -19.20
C HIS A 46 5.35 8.05 -19.10
N LEU A 47 6.33 7.21 -18.72
CA LEU A 47 7.75 7.60 -18.71
C LEU A 47 8.21 8.06 -20.09
N LYS A 48 7.96 7.26 -21.13
CA LYS A 48 8.31 7.59 -22.52
C LYS A 48 7.64 8.88 -23.00
N HIS A 49 6.37 9.09 -22.62
CA HIS A 49 5.66 10.33 -22.96
C HIS A 49 6.37 11.56 -22.41
N TYR A 50 6.73 11.58 -21.12
CA TYR A 50 7.38 12.73 -20.51
C TYR A 50 8.86 12.86 -20.91
N ALA A 51 9.57 11.75 -21.11
CA ALA A 51 10.93 11.78 -21.65
C ALA A 51 10.99 12.41 -23.04
N ALA A 52 9.95 12.23 -23.86
CA ALA A 52 9.86 12.83 -25.18
C ALA A 52 9.37 14.29 -25.17
N ASN A 53 8.40 14.63 -24.32
CA ASN A 53 7.71 15.95 -24.36
C ASN A 53 8.22 16.95 -23.32
N SER A 54 8.86 16.48 -22.24
CA SER A 54 9.39 17.30 -21.15
C SER A 54 10.70 16.72 -20.62
N PRO A 55 11.70 16.48 -21.50
CA PRO A 55 12.91 15.70 -21.19
C PRO A 55 13.70 16.22 -19.99
N GLU A 56 13.76 17.54 -19.84
CA GLU A 56 14.55 18.21 -18.79
C GLU A 56 13.77 18.42 -17.48
N SER A 57 12.47 18.06 -17.44
CA SER A 57 11.69 18.10 -16.20
C SER A 57 12.14 17.02 -15.23
N LEU A 58 12.20 17.35 -13.94
CA LEU A 58 12.58 16.39 -12.91
C LEU A 58 11.51 15.31 -12.76
N ALA A 59 11.92 14.06 -12.90
CA ALA A 59 11.08 12.90 -12.61
C ALA A 59 11.24 12.46 -11.15
N ILE A 60 12.48 12.46 -10.65
CA ILE A 60 12.87 11.92 -9.34
C ILE A 60 13.77 12.90 -8.61
N ILE A 61 13.51 13.10 -7.31
CA ILE A 61 14.43 13.70 -6.34
C ILE A 61 14.73 12.67 -5.24
N HIS A 62 16.00 12.41 -4.98
CA HIS A 62 16.50 11.50 -3.96
C HIS A 62 17.67 12.16 -3.19
N PRO A 63 17.97 11.77 -1.95
CA PRO A 63 19.14 12.30 -1.23
C PRO A 63 20.47 12.17 -1.99
N ASP A 64 20.64 11.11 -2.79
CA ASP A 64 21.86 10.83 -3.55
C ASP A 64 21.87 11.46 -4.95
N GLY A 65 20.82 12.15 -5.37
CA GLY A 65 20.78 12.82 -6.67
C GLY A 65 19.37 13.04 -7.22
N GLU A 66 19.33 13.64 -8.38
CA GLU A 66 18.09 13.94 -9.11
C GLU A 66 18.17 13.31 -10.49
N LEU A 67 17.02 12.95 -11.05
CA LEU A 67 16.89 12.46 -12.43
C LEU A 67 15.80 13.23 -13.16
N THR A 68 16.11 13.70 -14.35
CA THR A 68 15.12 14.17 -15.30
C THR A 68 14.36 12.98 -15.91
N TYR A 69 13.24 13.23 -16.57
CA TYR A 69 12.49 12.19 -17.27
C TYR A 69 13.33 11.51 -18.35
N LYS A 70 14.17 12.27 -19.05
CA LYS A 70 15.10 11.75 -20.06
C LYS A 70 16.15 10.83 -19.44
N GLU A 71 16.83 11.28 -18.39
CA GLU A 71 17.86 10.50 -17.70
C GLU A 71 17.31 9.22 -17.07
N LEU A 72 16.10 9.31 -16.52
CA LEU A 72 15.39 8.13 -15.98
C LEU A 72 15.11 7.11 -17.10
N ASP A 73 14.57 7.57 -18.23
CA ASP A 73 14.26 6.69 -19.36
C ASP A 73 15.50 6.03 -19.94
N GLU A 74 16.58 6.79 -20.14
CA GLU A 74 17.87 6.26 -20.62
C GLU A 74 18.45 5.18 -19.68
N GLN A 75 18.40 5.40 -18.36
CA GLN A 75 18.87 4.41 -17.40
C GLN A 75 17.95 3.18 -17.32
N VAL A 76 16.66 3.36 -17.49
CA VAL A 76 15.68 2.26 -17.58
C VAL A 76 15.95 1.39 -18.81
N GLU A 77 16.19 2.00 -19.98
CA GLU A 77 16.56 1.25 -21.20
C GLU A 77 17.81 0.41 -21.00
N GLN A 78 18.85 1.01 -20.41
CA GLN A 78 20.12 0.30 -20.14
C GLN A 78 19.92 -0.91 -19.22
N LEU A 79 19.16 -0.75 -18.13
CA LEU A 79 18.87 -1.85 -17.21
C LEU A 79 17.96 -2.91 -17.84
N THR A 80 17.00 -2.50 -18.65
CA THR A 80 16.13 -3.41 -19.42
C THR A 80 16.95 -4.33 -20.31
N ASN A 81 17.95 -3.77 -21.03
CA ASN A 81 18.87 -4.56 -21.85
C ASN A 81 19.61 -5.63 -21.02
N GLY A 82 20.08 -5.27 -19.83
CA GLY A 82 20.75 -6.21 -18.94
C GLY A 82 19.83 -7.34 -18.45
N LEU A 83 18.61 -7.01 -18.06
CA LEU A 83 17.64 -8.02 -17.61
C LEU A 83 17.24 -8.96 -18.76
N LEU A 84 17.01 -8.45 -19.96
CA LEU A 84 16.78 -9.26 -21.17
C LEU A 84 17.99 -10.14 -21.50
N GLY A 85 19.22 -9.61 -21.32
CA GLY A 85 20.48 -10.35 -21.52
C GLY A 85 20.64 -11.54 -20.58
N LEU A 86 19.99 -11.53 -19.41
CA LEU A 86 19.88 -12.69 -18.51
C LEU A 86 18.85 -13.74 -18.99
N GLY A 87 18.13 -13.46 -20.07
CA GLY A 87 17.07 -14.33 -20.59
C GLY A 87 15.74 -14.18 -19.84
N LEU A 88 15.54 -13.11 -19.07
CA LEU A 88 14.23 -12.77 -18.52
C LEU A 88 13.30 -12.31 -19.65
N THR A 89 12.03 -12.66 -19.56
CA THR A 89 11.05 -12.45 -20.62
C THR A 89 9.68 -12.04 -20.04
N LYS A 90 8.77 -11.62 -20.89
CA LYS A 90 7.38 -11.27 -20.53
C LYS A 90 6.73 -12.38 -19.70
N GLY A 91 6.15 -12.00 -18.57
CA GLY A 91 5.48 -12.88 -17.63
C GLY A 91 6.40 -13.46 -16.52
N ASP A 92 7.72 -13.30 -16.64
CA ASP A 92 8.62 -13.70 -15.56
C ASP A 92 8.44 -12.82 -14.33
N VAL A 93 8.44 -13.44 -13.15
CA VAL A 93 8.39 -12.70 -11.88
C VAL A 93 9.81 -12.36 -11.42
N VAL A 94 10.04 -11.08 -11.17
CA VAL A 94 11.26 -10.56 -10.57
C VAL A 94 10.93 -9.94 -9.23
N SER A 95 11.47 -10.50 -8.17
CA SER A 95 11.29 -9.98 -6.81
C SER A 95 12.26 -8.85 -6.51
N VAL A 96 11.80 -7.84 -5.76
CA VAL A 96 12.59 -6.67 -5.37
C VAL A 96 12.43 -6.40 -3.88
N GLN A 97 13.54 -6.43 -3.14
CA GLN A 97 13.63 -6.06 -1.74
C GLN A 97 14.55 -4.86 -1.57
N LEU A 98 14.06 -3.69 -1.91
CA LEU A 98 14.76 -2.42 -1.83
C LEU A 98 13.93 -1.37 -1.10
N PRO A 99 14.56 -0.39 -0.42
CA PRO A 99 13.88 0.80 0.08
C PRO A 99 13.47 1.75 -1.06
N ASN A 100 12.84 2.88 -0.74
CA ASN A 100 12.43 3.88 -1.75
C ASN A 100 13.66 4.62 -2.32
N THR A 101 14.42 3.99 -3.19
CA THR A 101 15.64 4.51 -3.82
C THR A 101 15.50 4.61 -5.33
N ILE A 102 16.48 5.25 -5.98
CA ILE A 102 16.55 5.33 -7.44
C ILE A 102 16.60 3.93 -8.04
N GLU A 103 17.36 3.01 -7.44
CA GLU A 103 17.46 1.62 -7.92
C GLU A 103 16.12 0.89 -7.88
N PHE A 104 15.27 1.14 -6.85
CA PHE A 104 13.92 0.60 -6.83
C PHE A 104 13.12 1.05 -8.05
N ILE A 105 13.17 2.34 -8.36
CA ILE A 105 12.45 2.92 -9.50
C ILE A 105 13.01 2.39 -10.82
N LEU A 106 14.32 2.34 -10.99
CA LEU A 106 14.96 1.77 -12.19
C LEU A 106 14.54 0.31 -12.40
N CYS A 107 14.58 -0.51 -11.34
CA CYS A 107 14.12 -1.90 -11.40
C CYS A 107 12.64 -2.00 -11.76
N TYR A 108 11.81 -1.13 -11.17
CA TYR A 108 10.37 -1.14 -11.41
C TYR A 108 10.06 -0.91 -12.90
N PHE A 109 10.62 0.15 -13.48
CA PHE A 109 10.43 0.44 -14.89
C PHE A 109 11.09 -0.61 -15.80
N ALA A 110 12.32 -1.03 -15.50
CA ALA A 110 13.05 -1.97 -16.35
C ALA A 110 12.41 -3.36 -16.41
N ILE A 111 11.92 -3.88 -15.27
CA ILE A 111 11.19 -5.16 -15.22
C ILE A 111 9.91 -5.06 -16.02
N THR A 112 9.15 -3.99 -15.84
CA THR A 112 7.85 -3.81 -16.49
C THR A 112 7.97 -3.43 -17.96
N ALA A 113 9.10 -2.89 -18.41
CA ALA A 113 9.34 -2.53 -19.81
C ALA A 113 9.23 -3.73 -20.76
N PHE A 114 9.78 -4.88 -20.38
CA PHE A 114 9.67 -6.09 -21.19
C PHE A 114 8.45 -6.97 -20.83
N GLY A 115 7.54 -6.47 -19.98
CA GLY A 115 6.35 -7.20 -19.52
C GLY A 115 6.66 -8.22 -18.42
N GLY A 116 7.79 -8.10 -17.72
CA GLY A 116 8.04 -8.81 -16.48
C GLY A 116 7.09 -8.34 -15.37
N ILE A 117 6.90 -9.18 -14.37
CA ILE A 117 6.02 -8.91 -13.22
C ILE A 117 6.89 -8.62 -12.01
N MET A 118 6.83 -7.40 -11.50
CA MET A 118 7.56 -7.05 -10.30
C MET A 118 6.81 -7.54 -9.05
N GLN A 119 7.48 -8.31 -8.22
CA GLN A 119 7.03 -8.63 -6.87
C GLN A 119 7.79 -7.79 -5.86
N THR A 120 7.11 -7.06 -4.99
CA THR A 120 7.78 -6.31 -3.92
C THR A 120 7.87 -7.14 -2.64
N ILE A 121 9.02 -7.03 -1.95
CA ILE A 121 9.26 -7.68 -0.66
C ILE A 121 9.61 -6.61 0.37
N HIS A 122 8.91 -6.60 1.50
CA HIS A 122 9.17 -5.62 2.55
C HIS A 122 10.57 -5.76 3.17
N MET A 123 11.21 -4.63 3.47
CA MET A 123 12.55 -4.59 4.08
C MET A 123 12.64 -5.27 5.44
N SER A 124 11.52 -5.39 6.16
CA SER A 124 11.43 -6.08 7.45
C SER A 124 11.33 -7.59 7.36
N TYR A 125 11.05 -8.16 6.19
CA TYR A 125 10.91 -9.60 6.00
C TYR A 125 12.26 -10.30 6.10
N ARG A 126 12.24 -11.54 6.57
CA ARG A 126 13.41 -12.38 6.83
C ARG A 126 13.25 -13.73 6.13
N ASP A 127 14.18 -14.62 6.34
CA ASP A 127 14.37 -15.89 5.64
C ASP A 127 13.05 -16.62 5.33
N THR A 128 12.24 -16.88 6.34
CA THR A 128 10.99 -17.66 6.18
C THR A 128 9.95 -16.93 5.34
N ASP A 129 9.78 -15.63 5.58
CA ASP A 129 8.82 -14.82 4.80
C ASP A 129 9.26 -14.76 3.34
N ILE A 130 10.56 -14.49 3.12
CA ILE A 130 11.15 -14.35 1.79
C ILE A 130 11.08 -15.68 1.02
N GLU A 131 11.42 -16.78 1.68
CA GLU A 131 11.33 -18.11 1.09
C GLU A 131 9.92 -18.42 0.59
N PHE A 132 8.91 -18.17 1.43
CA PHE A 132 7.52 -18.35 1.04
C PHE A 132 7.15 -17.52 -0.19
N LEU A 133 7.49 -16.24 -0.17
CA LEU A 133 7.16 -15.32 -1.26
C LEU A 133 7.83 -15.70 -2.58
N LEU A 134 9.12 -16.01 -2.56
CA LEU A 134 9.88 -16.41 -3.75
C LEU A 134 9.37 -17.74 -4.33
N SER A 135 9.06 -18.70 -3.45
CA SER A 135 8.53 -19.99 -3.84
C SER A 135 7.13 -19.89 -4.45
N HIS A 136 6.21 -19.20 -3.76
CA HIS A 136 4.81 -19.06 -4.20
C HIS A 136 4.70 -18.27 -5.50
N SER A 137 5.45 -17.18 -5.66
CA SER A 137 5.47 -16.37 -6.88
C SER A 137 6.27 -17.02 -8.02
N ARG A 138 7.02 -18.07 -7.74
CA ARG A 138 7.96 -18.70 -8.69
C ARG A 138 8.96 -17.70 -9.27
N SER A 139 9.48 -16.79 -8.43
CA SER A 139 10.42 -15.76 -8.86
C SER A 139 11.64 -16.34 -9.56
N ARG A 140 12.00 -15.77 -10.72
CA ARG A 140 13.22 -16.13 -11.46
C ARG A 140 14.44 -15.35 -11.02
N ALA A 141 14.23 -14.12 -10.54
CA ALA A 141 15.29 -13.27 -10.02
C ALA A 141 14.85 -12.57 -8.74
N ILE A 142 15.82 -12.25 -7.88
CA ILE A 142 15.64 -11.37 -6.73
C ILE A 142 16.68 -10.25 -6.79
N ILE A 143 16.21 -9.01 -6.65
CA ILE A 143 17.06 -7.82 -6.55
C ILE A 143 17.00 -7.32 -5.11
N CYS A 144 18.16 -7.14 -4.47
CA CYS A 144 18.24 -6.80 -3.04
C CYS A 144 19.42 -5.87 -2.71
N LEU A 145 19.41 -5.29 -1.51
CA LEU A 145 20.61 -4.67 -0.93
C LEU A 145 21.65 -5.75 -0.60
N PRO A 146 22.94 -5.41 -0.55
CA PRO A 146 23.95 -6.35 -0.05
C PRO A 146 23.72 -6.70 1.43
N LYS A 147 23.29 -5.72 2.21
CA LYS A 147 22.99 -5.84 3.65
C LYS A 147 21.93 -4.82 4.05
N PHE A 148 21.07 -5.19 4.98
CA PHE A 148 20.12 -4.27 5.61
C PHE A 148 20.17 -4.42 7.13
N LYS A 149 20.73 -3.41 7.83
CA LYS A 149 21.07 -3.47 9.27
C LYS A 149 22.02 -4.65 9.54
N ASP A 150 21.62 -5.59 10.37
CA ASP A 150 22.31 -6.85 10.72
C ASP A 150 22.02 -8.01 9.77
N PHE A 151 21.09 -7.84 8.83
CA PHE A 151 20.65 -8.87 7.90
C PHE A 151 21.52 -8.90 6.64
N LEU A 152 22.31 -9.99 6.48
CA LEU A 152 23.16 -10.23 5.30
C LEU A 152 22.31 -10.76 4.16
N THR A 153 21.74 -9.85 3.38
CA THR A 153 20.72 -10.16 2.38
C THR A 153 21.26 -11.06 1.27
N GLN A 154 22.45 -10.78 0.75
CA GLN A 154 23.05 -11.59 -0.31
C GLN A 154 23.21 -13.07 0.09
N ASP A 155 23.68 -13.35 1.30
CA ASP A 155 23.93 -14.71 1.78
C ASP A 155 22.61 -15.50 1.92
N VAL A 156 21.57 -14.82 2.40
CA VAL A 156 20.24 -15.42 2.50
C VAL A 156 19.69 -15.74 1.11
N MET A 157 19.79 -14.80 0.17
CA MET A 157 19.27 -15.00 -1.19
C MET A 157 20.02 -16.11 -1.94
N LEU A 158 21.36 -16.24 -1.73
CA LEU A 158 22.12 -17.36 -2.30
C LEU A 158 21.69 -18.70 -1.73
N ARG A 159 21.46 -18.78 -0.41
CA ARG A 159 20.93 -20.02 0.19
C ARG A 159 19.55 -20.38 -0.38
N LEU A 160 18.67 -19.40 -0.54
CA LEU A 160 17.35 -19.59 -1.14
C LEU A 160 17.44 -20.00 -2.61
N LYS A 161 18.35 -19.42 -3.38
CA LYS A 161 18.61 -19.82 -4.77
C LYS A 161 19.01 -21.30 -4.88
N ASN A 162 19.83 -21.80 -3.94
CA ASN A 162 20.22 -23.20 -3.93
C ASN A 162 19.05 -24.14 -3.55
N LYS A 163 18.04 -23.63 -2.84
CA LYS A 163 16.86 -24.36 -2.39
C LYS A 163 15.71 -24.31 -3.40
N LEU A 164 15.51 -23.15 -4.06
CA LEU A 164 14.38 -22.89 -4.94
C LEU A 164 14.78 -23.05 -6.40
N ASN A 165 14.25 -24.08 -7.06
CA ASN A 165 14.57 -24.40 -8.45
C ASN A 165 14.20 -23.30 -9.47
N THR A 166 13.25 -22.44 -9.12
CA THR A 166 12.81 -21.31 -9.98
C THR A 166 13.75 -20.12 -9.92
N LEU A 167 14.45 -19.90 -8.79
CA LEU A 167 15.28 -18.73 -8.58
C LEU A 167 16.64 -18.89 -9.28
N GLU A 168 16.80 -18.23 -10.43
CA GLU A 168 17.99 -18.34 -11.27
C GLU A 168 19.05 -17.27 -10.94
N TYR A 169 18.59 -16.07 -10.54
CA TYR A 169 19.49 -14.92 -10.35
C TYR A 169 19.30 -14.24 -9.00
N VAL A 170 20.42 -13.95 -8.35
CA VAL A 170 20.49 -13.03 -7.21
C VAL A 170 21.26 -11.81 -7.68
N ILE A 171 20.64 -10.63 -7.58
CA ILE A 171 21.18 -9.36 -8.07
C ILE A 171 21.27 -8.40 -6.89
N SER A 172 22.40 -7.75 -6.71
CA SER A 172 22.65 -6.82 -5.60
C SER A 172 22.87 -5.40 -6.11
N THR A 173 22.39 -4.41 -5.38
CA THR A 173 22.66 -2.98 -5.64
C THR A 173 24.03 -2.53 -5.12
N GLY A 174 24.77 -3.39 -4.38
CA GLY A 174 26.10 -3.06 -3.89
C GLY A 174 27.15 -2.97 -5.01
N THR A 175 28.32 -2.43 -4.67
CA THR A 175 29.50 -2.37 -5.55
C THR A 175 30.32 -3.65 -5.49
N GLU A 176 30.17 -4.42 -4.41
CA GLU A 176 30.83 -5.72 -4.20
C GLU A 176 29.77 -6.81 -4.06
N ALA A 177 30.02 -7.95 -4.64
CA ALA A 177 29.12 -9.09 -4.59
C ALA A 177 29.86 -10.35 -4.12
N THR A 178 29.16 -11.17 -3.35
CA THR A 178 29.56 -12.56 -3.06
C THR A 178 29.52 -13.37 -4.35
N ASP A 179 30.37 -14.40 -4.45
CA ASP A 179 30.37 -15.29 -5.61
C ASP A 179 28.96 -15.86 -5.90
N GLY A 180 28.54 -15.78 -7.16
CA GLY A 180 27.19 -16.17 -7.58
C GLY A 180 26.12 -15.07 -7.48
N VAL A 181 26.47 -13.87 -7.01
CA VAL A 181 25.61 -12.67 -7.01
C VAL A 181 26.02 -11.73 -8.15
N LEU A 182 25.06 -11.23 -8.90
CA LEU A 182 25.27 -10.21 -9.93
C LEU A 182 25.17 -8.81 -9.33
N ILE A 183 25.95 -7.87 -9.84
CA ILE A 183 25.87 -6.46 -9.45
C ILE A 183 24.92 -5.73 -10.40
N LEU A 184 23.90 -5.06 -9.87
CA LEU A 184 22.87 -4.37 -10.65
C LEU A 184 23.47 -3.33 -11.61
N GLN A 185 24.45 -2.56 -11.16
CA GLN A 185 25.11 -1.54 -11.98
C GLN A 185 25.83 -2.14 -13.21
N ASN A 186 26.33 -3.37 -13.10
CA ASN A 186 27.00 -4.06 -14.20
C ASN A 186 26.01 -4.66 -15.22
N LEU A 187 24.71 -4.58 -14.96
CA LEU A 187 23.65 -4.98 -15.89
C LEU A 187 23.14 -3.83 -16.76
N LYS A 188 23.75 -2.65 -16.69
CA LYS A 188 23.39 -1.50 -17.53
C LYS A 188 24.14 -1.54 -18.86
N PHE A 189 23.46 -1.90 -19.92
CA PHE A 189 24.02 -1.96 -21.28
C PHE A 189 23.39 -0.90 -22.18
N PRO A 190 24.17 -0.12 -22.93
CA PRO A 190 23.65 0.94 -23.79
C PRO A 190 22.81 0.38 -24.94
N GLY A 191 21.96 1.23 -25.49
CA GLY A 191 21.10 0.94 -26.64
C GLY A 191 19.64 0.76 -26.29
N THR A 192 18.77 0.87 -27.30
CA THR A 192 17.33 0.71 -27.14
C THR A 192 16.98 -0.78 -27.04
N PRO A 193 16.24 -1.19 -26.00
CA PRO A 193 15.86 -2.58 -25.83
C PRO A 193 15.02 -3.12 -26.99
N GLN A 194 15.35 -4.32 -27.46
CA GLN A 194 14.56 -5.03 -28.47
C GLN A 194 13.55 -5.92 -27.76
N ILE A 195 12.28 -5.48 -27.70
CA ILE A 195 11.20 -6.19 -27.03
C ILE A 195 10.24 -6.74 -28.09
N GLU A 196 10.33 -8.06 -28.33
CA GLU A 196 9.52 -8.73 -29.37
C GLU A 196 8.03 -8.70 -29.07
N ASN A 197 7.64 -8.78 -27.80
CA ASN A 197 6.25 -8.82 -27.37
C ASN A 197 6.03 -7.82 -26.23
N PRO A 198 5.87 -6.52 -26.53
CA PRO A 198 5.71 -5.49 -25.52
C PRO A 198 4.47 -5.72 -24.64
N PRO A 199 4.48 -5.22 -23.40
CA PRO A 199 3.32 -5.30 -22.52
C PRO A 199 2.16 -4.44 -23.05
N VAL A 200 0.93 -4.85 -22.71
CA VAL A 200 -0.31 -4.12 -22.98
C VAL A 200 -1.06 -3.84 -21.68
N GLY A 201 -2.00 -2.89 -21.69
CA GLY A 201 -2.72 -2.45 -20.49
C GLY A 201 -3.39 -3.56 -19.68
N SER A 202 -3.81 -4.65 -20.31
CA SER A 202 -4.40 -5.81 -19.63
C SER A 202 -3.39 -6.79 -19.02
N ASP A 203 -2.09 -6.61 -19.26
CA ASP A 203 -1.08 -7.50 -18.70
C ASP A 203 -0.88 -7.23 -17.19
N PRO A 204 -0.61 -8.27 -16.39
CA PRO A 204 -0.15 -8.10 -15.01
C PRO A 204 1.29 -7.57 -15.02
N PHE A 205 1.59 -6.64 -14.13
CA PHE A 205 2.92 -6.07 -14.01
C PHE A 205 3.41 -6.00 -12.56
N LEU A 206 2.49 -6.20 -11.61
CA LEU A 206 2.77 -6.09 -10.19
C LEU A 206 2.11 -7.24 -9.44
N LEU A 207 2.86 -7.89 -8.56
CA LEU A 207 2.37 -8.91 -7.65
C LEU A 207 2.70 -8.48 -6.22
N LEU A 208 1.67 -8.09 -5.48
CA LEU A 208 1.81 -7.70 -4.08
C LEU A 208 1.25 -8.80 -3.17
N TYR A 209 1.81 -8.91 -1.97
CA TYR A 209 1.32 -9.84 -0.97
C TYR A 209 0.69 -9.12 0.21
N THR A 210 -0.53 -9.53 0.55
CA THR A 210 -1.20 -9.01 1.74
C THR A 210 -0.91 -9.89 2.93
N SER A 211 -0.64 -9.26 4.07
CA SER A 211 -0.53 -9.98 5.34
C SER A 211 -1.91 -10.50 5.74
N GLY A 212 -2.25 -11.69 5.33
CA GLY A 212 -3.41 -12.40 5.85
C GLY A 212 -3.27 -12.57 7.37
N THR A 213 -4.35 -12.34 8.10
CA THR A 213 -4.33 -12.41 9.57
C THR A 213 -4.48 -13.82 10.12
N THR A 214 -4.71 -14.81 9.25
CA THR A 214 -5.09 -16.19 9.65
C THR A 214 -4.34 -17.29 8.90
N SER A 215 -3.50 -16.96 7.90
CA SER A 215 -2.81 -17.92 7.04
C SER A 215 -1.66 -17.26 6.31
N ASN A 216 -0.99 -17.99 5.43
CA ASN A 216 0.03 -17.46 4.54
C ASN A 216 -0.42 -16.20 3.78
N PRO A 217 0.48 -15.27 3.48
CA PRO A 217 0.19 -14.09 2.69
C PRO A 217 -0.47 -14.46 1.35
N LYS A 218 -1.46 -13.66 0.92
CA LYS A 218 -2.15 -13.88 -0.36
C LYS A 218 -1.53 -13.01 -1.45
N GLY A 219 -1.21 -13.59 -2.59
CA GLY A 219 -0.73 -12.87 -3.77
C GLY A 219 -1.86 -12.14 -4.48
N VAL A 220 -1.67 -10.85 -4.71
CA VAL A 220 -2.62 -9.95 -5.41
C VAL A 220 -1.96 -9.52 -6.71
N PRO A 221 -2.31 -10.14 -7.84
CA PRO A 221 -1.84 -9.69 -9.16
C PRO A 221 -2.60 -8.44 -9.58
N LEU A 222 -1.89 -7.45 -10.11
CA LEU A 222 -2.45 -6.18 -10.56
C LEU A 222 -2.04 -5.93 -12.01
N THR A 223 -3.00 -5.54 -12.86
CA THR A 223 -2.75 -5.12 -14.24
C THR A 223 -2.49 -3.62 -14.31
N TYR A 224 -1.89 -3.17 -15.43
CA TYR A 224 -1.78 -1.74 -15.68
C TYR A 224 -3.16 -1.06 -15.67
N GLN A 225 -4.18 -1.70 -16.27
CA GLN A 225 -5.55 -1.17 -16.26
C GLN A 225 -6.11 -0.98 -14.85
N ASN A 226 -5.79 -1.87 -13.90
CA ASN A 226 -6.23 -1.69 -12.51
C ASN A 226 -5.51 -0.52 -11.82
N MET A 227 -4.18 -0.48 -11.92
CA MET A 227 -3.35 0.43 -11.13
C MET A 227 -3.11 1.76 -11.84
N ILE A 228 -2.61 1.72 -13.08
CA ILE A 228 -2.30 2.94 -13.83
C ILE A 228 -3.60 3.63 -14.25
N GLY A 229 -4.61 2.87 -14.69
CA GLY A 229 -5.94 3.42 -14.97
C GLY A 229 -6.55 4.13 -13.75
N ASN A 230 -6.48 3.52 -12.55
CA ASN A 230 -6.96 4.15 -11.32
C ASN A 230 -6.16 5.42 -10.98
N ALA A 231 -4.84 5.38 -11.09
CA ALA A 231 -3.98 6.53 -10.84
C ALA A 231 -4.27 7.68 -11.82
N ARG A 232 -4.36 7.39 -13.12
CA ARG A 232 -4.70 8.37 -14.17
C ARG A 232 -6.04 9.05 -13.91
N LEU A 233 -7.05 8.26 -13.54
CA LEU A 233 -8.39 8.79 -13.20
C LEU A 233 -8.39 9.62 -11.91
N SER A 234 -7.40 9.45 -11.04
CA SER A 234 -7.26 10.21 -9.79
C SER A 234 -6.54 11.56 -9.98
N VAL A 235 -5.78 11.74 -11.05
CA VAL A 235 -5.05 12.98 -11.35
C VAL A 235 -5.96 14.23 -11.28
N PRO A 236 -7.08 14.31 -12.04
CA PRO A 236 -7.97 15.47 -11.98
C PRO A 236 -8.67 15.61 -10.62
N GLU A 237 -8.94 14.51 -9.94
CA GLU A 237 -9.63 14.51 -8.63
C GLU A 237 -8.78 15.12 -7.51
N PHE A 238 -7.44 14.99 -7.60
CA PHE A 238 -6.47 15.59 -6.68
C PHE A 238 -5.89 16.91 -7.22
N ASN A 239 -6.40 17.37 -8.37
CA ASN A 239 -5.89 18.54 -9.08
C ASN A 239 -4.35 18.49 -9.23
N MET A 240 -3.81 17.29 -9.51
CA MET A 240 -2.37 17.08 -9.63
C MET A 240 -1.90 17.48 -11.02
N CYS A 241 -0.72 18.11 -11.11
CA CYS A 241 -0.16 18.64 -12.34
C CYS A 241 1.37 18.46 -12.40
N SER A 242 1.96 18.79 -13.54
CA SER A 242 3.41 18.65 -13.80
C SER A 242 4.30 19.49 -12.89
N GLU A 243 3.77 20.59 -12.35
CA GLU A 243 4.48 21.47 -11.41
C GLU A 243 4.54 20.90 -9.98
N ASP A 244 3.78 19.85 -9.71
CA ASP A 244 3.75 19.24 -8.38
C ASP A 244 5.03 18.48 -8.06
N ARG A 245 5.37 18.51 -6.78
CA ARG A 245 6.44 17.76 -6.14
C ARG A 245 5.83 16.86 -5.09
N ASN A 246 5.68 15.58 -5.44
CA ASN A 246 4.97 14.61 -4.65
C ASN A 246 5.92 13.85 -3.72
N ILE A 247 5.62 13.78 -2.43
CA ILE A 247 6.33 12.95 -1.45
C ILE A 247 5.41 11.95 -0.79
N SER A 248 5.92 10.74 -0.55
CA SER A 248 5.23 9.70 0.20
C SER A 248 6.01 9.29 1.44
N ALA A 249 5.31 9.22 2.58
CA ALA A 249 5.84 8.59 3.78
C ALA A 249 5.71 7.05 3.75
N ALA A 250 4.93 6.51 2.82
CA ALA A 250 4.71 5.07 2.68
C ALA A 250 5.81 4.39 1.86
N PRO A 251 6.20 3.15 2.21
CA PRO A 251 7.17 2.40 1.43
C PRO A 251 6.59 1.95 0.08
N PHE A 252 7.40 1.95 -0.98
CA PHE A 252 7.02 1.46 -2.31
C PHE A 252 6.83 -0.06 -2.37
N THR A 253 7.25 -0.77 -1.35
CA THR A 253 6.92 -2.19 -1.20
C THR A 253 5.46 -2.43 -0.82
N HIS A 254 4.68 -1.36 -0.60
CA HIS A 254 3.25 -1.40 -0.32
C HIS A 254 2.46 -0.61 -1.37
N LEU A 255 1.23 -1.07 -1.66
CA LEU A 255 0.37 -0.46 -2.67
C LEU A 255 0.22 1.05 -2.52
N TYR A 256 -0.02 1.56 -1.31
CA TYR A 256 -0.25 2.99 -1.10
C TYR A 256 0.95 3.86 -1.51
N GLY A 257 2.18 3.38 -1.27
CA GLY A 257 3.40 4.03 -1.76
C GLY A 257 3.46 4.06 -3.29
N LEU A 258 3.18 2.93 -3.94
CA LEU A 258 3.16 2.85 -5.40
C LEU A 258 2.00 3.64 -6.02
N TYR A 259 0.80 3.59 -5.40
CA TYR A 259 -0.35 4.32 -5.92
C TYR A 259 -0.08 5.83 -6.05
N ASN A 260 0.46 6.46 -5.00
CA ASN A 260 0.76 7.89 -5.08
C ASN A 260 1.90 8.20 -6.07
N PHE A 261 2.91 7.32 -6.18
CA PHE A 261 3.94 7.40 -7.21
C PHE A 261 3.32 7.39 -8.61
N HIS A 262 2.36 6.48 -8.86
CA HIS A 262 1.68 6.41 -10.16
C HIS A 262 0.83 7.64 -10.44
N VAL A 263 0.11 8.18 -9.45
CA VAL A 263 -0.68 9.43 -9.65
C VAL A 263 0.23 10.58 -10.07
N ALA A 264 1.36 10.75 -9.38
CA ALA A 264 2.35 11.77 -9.74
C ALA A 264 2.97 11.53 -11.12
N LEU A 265 3.32 10.28 -11.47
CA LEU A 265 3.81 9.92 -12.80
C LEU A 265 2.77 10.23 -13.88
N CYS A 266 1.50 9.86 -13.69
CA CYS A 266 0.43 10.14 -14.66
C CYS A 266 0.20 11.65 -14.86
N ALA A 267 0.53 12.47 -13.87
CA ALA A 267 0.46 13.93 -13.95
C ALA A 267 1.73 14.59 -14.55
N GLY A 268 2.81 13.84 -14.76
CA GLY A 268 4.11 14.38 -15.14
C GLY A 268 4.82 15.13 -14.01
N ALA A 269 4.40 14.91 -12.78
CA ALA A 269 4.94 15.53 -11.58
C ALA A 269 6.28 14.90 -11.15
N THR A 270 7.03 15.62 -10.31
CA THR A 270 8.25 15.10 -9.70
C THR A 270 7.93 14.20 -8.50
N ASN A 271 8.47 13.00 -8.45
CA ASN A 271 8.41 12.12 -7.29
C ASN A 271 9.65 12.29 -6.39
N ILE A 272 9.42 12.62 -5.11
CA ILE A 272 10.47 12.75 -4.10
C ILE A 272 10.53 11.44 -3.32
N LEU A 273 11.70 10.81 -3.32
CA LEU A 273 11.92 9.53 -2.67
C LEU A 273 12.42 9.74 -1.24
N LEU A 274 11.77 9.06 -0.30
CA LEU A 274 12.16 9.00 1.11
C LEU A 274 12.61 7.56 1.41
N PRO A 275 13.91 7.25 1.43
CA PRO A 275 14.41 5.87 1.56
C PRO A 275 14.00 5.21 2.87
N VAL A 276 14.06 5.96 3.96
CA VAL A 276 13.65 5.52 5.30
C VAL A 276 12.83 6.63 5.95
N PHE A 277 11.65 6.28 6.40
CA PHE A 277 10.82 7.22 7.15
C PHE A 277 11.41 7.47 8.54
N THR A 278 11.71 8.72 8.83
CA THR A 278 11.80 9.30 10.16
C THR A 278 10.98 10.58 10.17
N PRO A 279 10.36 10.97 11.30
CA PRO A 279 9.55 12.19 11.34
C PRO A 279 10.34 13.44 10.93
N ASP A 280 11.54 13.63 11.49
CA ASP A 280 12.43 14.76 11.15
C ASP A 280 12.88 14.69 9.68
N GLY A 281 13.29 13.52 9.18
CA GLY A 281 13.73 13.33 7.78
C GLY A 281 12.61 13.65 6.78
N LEU A 282 11.35 13.31 7.09
CA LEU A 282 10.21 13.72 6.27
C LEU A 282 10.03 15.23 6.27
N ALA A 283 10.03 15.87 7.45
CA ALA A 283 9.83 17.31 7.59
C ALA A 283 10.95 18.12 6.90
N GLU A 284 12.21 17.73 7.11
CA GLU A 284 13.38 18.31 6.43
C GLU A 284 13.30 18.16 4.92
N THR A 285 12.89 16.98 4.43
CA THR A 285 12.74 16.74 2.99
C THR A 285 11.65 17.62 2.39
N ILE A 286 10.49 17.79 3.06
CA ILE A 286 9.42 18.67 2.62
C ILE A 286 9.94 20.10 2.46
N GLU A 287 10.62 20.65 3.48
CA GLU A 287 11.16 22.00 3.44
C GLU A 287 12.20 22.17 2.33
N ARG A 288 13.18 21.27 2.26
CA ARG A 288 14.28 21.31 1.27
C ARG A 288 13.78 21.22 -0.16
N THR A 289 12.86 20.30 -0.44
CA THR A 289 12.37 20.06 -1.81
C THR A 289 11.19 20.92 -2.19
N LYS A 290 10.62 21.67 -1.25
CA LYS A 290 9.36 22.42 -1.42
C LYS A 290 8.25 21.51 -1.95
N SER A 291 8.06 20.36 -1.31
CA SER A 291 7.01 19.41 -1.68
C SER A 291 5.65 20.08 -1.70
N THR A 292 4.83 19.80 -2.70
CA THR A 292 3.49 20.40 -2.86
C THR A 292 2.37 19.46 -2.47
N THR A 293 2.61 18.16 -2.64
CA THR A 293 1.65 17.09 -2.26
C THR A 293 2.33 16.06 -1.38
N ILE A 294 1.60 15.60 -0.36
CA ILE A 294 2.09 14.58 0.56
C ILE A 294 1.06 13.46 0.76
N PHE A 295 1.54 12.22 0.70
CA PHE A 295 0.76 11.02 1.01
C PHE A 295 1.31 10.36 2.27
N LEU A 296 0.49 10.26 3.31
CA LEU A 296 0.92 9.79 4.63
C LEU A 296 -0.18 8.96 5.32
N GLY A 297 0.25 8.16 6.28
CA GLY A 297 -0.68 7.46 7.17
C GLY A 297 -0.83 8.21 8.51
N PRO A 298 -1.88 7.88 9.28
CA PRO A 298 -2.11 8.50 10.59
C PRO A 298 -0.90 8.46 11.55
N PRO A 299 -0.13 7.36 11.65
CA PRO A 299 1.06 7.32 12.51
C PRO A 299 2.16 8.31 12.10
N HIS A 300 2.29 8.60 10.79
CA HIS A 300 3.25 9.58 10.31
C HIS A 300 2.87 10.99 10.77
N ALA A 301 1.59 11.36 10.62
CA ALA A 301 1.09 12.66 11.09
C ALA A 301 1.18 12.78 12.62
N ALA A 302 0.79 11.74 13.36
CA ALA A 302 0.87 11.73 14.82
C ALA A 302 2.29 12.01 15.29
N SER A 303 3.30 11.31 14.74
CA SER A 303 4.70 11.53 15.11
C SER A 303 5.22 12.93 14.77
N MET A 304 4.77 13.53 13.67
CA MET A 304 5.11 14.91 13.32
C MET A 304 4.48 15.94 14.28
N LEU A 305 3.24 15.67 14.72
CA LEU A 305 2.54 16.50 15.71
C LEU A 305 3.19 16.42 17.09
N ASP A 306 3.51 15.20 17.56
CA ASP A 306 4.13 14.96 18.87
C ASP A 306 5.51 15.64 19.00
N LEU A 307 6.25 15.76 17.90
CA LEU A 307 7.56 16.40 17.85
C LEU A 307 7.50 17.88 17.40
N ASN A 308 6.31 18.44 17.22
CA ASN A 308 6.06 19.81 16.74
C ASN A 308 6.81 20.15 15.44
N LEU A 309 6.94 19.19 14.53
CA LEU A 309 7.75 19.36 13.33
C LEU A 309 7.10 20.31 12.31
N ILE A 310 5.76 20.39 12.28
CA ILE A 310 5.06 21.30 11.37
C ILE A 310 5.34 22.77 11.73
N GLU A 311 5.57 23.09 13.02
CA GLU A 311 5.97 24.43 13.45
C GLU A 311 7.47 24.70 13.29
N LYS A 312 8.29 23.66 13.37
CA LYS A 312 9.75 23.76 13.29
C LYS A 312 10.26 23.90 11.86
N TYR A 313 9.60 23.29 10.90
CA TYR A 313 9.98 23.29 9.48
C TYR A 313 8.97 24.03 8.61
N ASN A 314 9.37 24.43 7.41
CA ASN A 314 8.52 25.16 6.47
C ASN A 314 7.68 24.20 5.60
N PHE A 315 6.38 24.14 5.89
CA PHE A 315 5.37 23.39 5.13
C PHE A 315 4.52 24.27 4.20
N SER A 316 4.87 25.55 4.00
CA SER A 316 4.05 26.49 3.23
C SER A 316 3.85 26.10 1.76
N SER A 317 4.69 25.24 1.23
CA SER A 317 4.55 24.70 -0.13
C SER A 317 3.48 23.61 -0.24
N ILE A 318 3.09 22.95 0.85
CA ILE A 318 2.10 21.87 0.82
C ILE A 318 0.72 22.45 0.47
N ARG A 319 0.17 22.03 -0.66
CA ARG A 319 -1.19 22.38 -1.09
C ARG A 319 -2.21 21.25 -0.83
N PHE A 320 -1.74 19.98 -0.82
CA PHE A 320 -2.61 18.82 -0.64
C PHE A 320 -1.94 17.72 0.21
N SER A 321 -2.69 17.21 1.21
CA SER A 321 -2.26 16.13 2.08
C SER A 321 -3.29 15.00 2.07
N MET A 322 -2.91 13.82 1.59
CA MET A 322 -3.79 12.64 1.53
C MET A 322 -3.45 11.64 2.62
N PHE A 323 -4.44 11.26 3.41
CA PHE A 323 -4.34 10.27 4.47
C PHE A 323 -4.90 8.92 4.03
N SER A 324 -4.17 7.84 4.27
CA SER A 324 -4.62 6.48 4.03
C SER A 324 -3.82 5.44 4.83
N GLY A 325 -4.08 4.17 4.55
CA GLY A 325 -3.38 3.05 5.17
C GLY A 325 -4.10 2.48 6.39
N SER A 326 -4.77 3.29 7.18
CA SER A 326 -5.69 2.90 8.26
C SER A 326 -6.70 4.02 8.48
N ALA A 327 -7.76 3.76 9.26
CA ALA A 327 -8.66 4.82 9.69
C ALA A 327 -7.87 5.89 10.43
N CYS A 328 -8.08 7.16 10.07
CA CYS A 328 -7.38 8.28 10.70
C CYS A 328 -8.25 8.88 11.80
N PRO A 329 -7.79 8.85 13.08
CA PRO A 329 -8.53 9.46 14.16
C PRO A 329 -8.80 10.94 13.90
N LYS A 330 -10.04 11.37 14.14
CA LYS A 330 -10.48 12.75 13.87
C LYS A 330 -9.60 13.80 14.56
N HIS A 331 -9.16 13.53 15.79
CA HIS A 331 -8.30 14.48 16.53
C HIS A 331 -6.95 14.69 15.84
N ILE A 332 -6.35 13.64 15.25
CA ILE A 332 -5.09 13.75 14.49
C ILE A 332 -5.29 14.58 13.23
N LEU A 333 -6.36 14.29 12.46
CA LEU A 333 -6.70 15.08 11.25
C LEU A 333 -6.94 16.55 11.58
N THR A 334 -7.69 16.81 12.66
CA THR A 334 -7.99 18.18 13.10
C THR A 334 -6.72 18.91 13.50
N ALA A 335 -5.90 18.31 14.36
CA ALA A 335 -4.64 18.91 14.81
C ALA A 335 -3.65 19.15 13.67
N TYR A 336 -3.49 18.17 12.76
CA TYR A 336 -2.66 18.32 11.57
C TYR A 336 -3.15 19.46 10.67
N ARG A 337 -4.45 19.50 10.40
CA ARG A 337 -5.07 20.54 9.57
C ARG A 337 -4.89 21.94 10.16
N GLU A 338 -5.15 22.10 11.44
CA GLU A 338 -5.00 23.39 12.12
C GLU A 338 -3.57 23.92 11.98
N LYS A 339 -2.57 23.07 12.24
CA LYS A 339 -1.16 23.48 12.17
C LYS A 339 -0.70 23.80 10.74
N ILE A 340 -1.08 23.00 9.76
CA ILE A 340 -0.66 23.23 8.38
C ILE A 340 -1.33 24.47 7.78
N LEU A 341 -2.57 24.76 8.15
CA LEU A 341 -3.30 25.96 7.70
C LEU A 341 -2.72 27.27 8.24
N ILE A 342 -1.95 27.24 9.34
CA ILE A 342 -1.20 28.40 9.81
C ILE A 342 -0.14 28.81 8.80
N GLN A 343 0.52 27.84 8.15
CA GLN A 343 1.58 28.10 7.18
C GLN A 343 1.03 28.31 5.75
N ASN A 344 -0.01 27.58 5.37
CA ASN A 344 -0.65 27.73 4.07
C ASN A 344 -2.17 27.55 4.20
N ARG A 345 -2.91 28.65 4.17
CA ARG A 345 -4.38 28.66 4.32
C ARG A 345 -5.13 27.94 3.19
N ASN A 346 -4.48 27.71 2.06
CA ASN A 346 -5.07 27.04 0.90
C ASN A 346 -4.84 25.51 0.91
N THR A 347 -4.13 24.98 1.90
CA THR A 347 -3.88 23.53 1.98
C THR A 347 -5.19 22.77 2.11
N ARG A 348 -5.33 21.74 1.28
CA ARG A 348 -6.44 20.78 1.32
C ARG A 348 -5.97 19.48 1.98
N ILE A 349 -6.88 18.85 2.69
CA ILE A 349 -6.67 17.53 3.28
C ILE A 349 -7.67 16.56 2.65
N GLY A 350 -7.24 15.36 2.33
CA GLY A 350 -8.08 14.26 1.88
C GLY A 350 -7.90 13.02 2.75
N GLN A 351 -8.91 12.16 2.76
CA GLN A 351 -8.79 10.77 3.17
C GLN A 351 -9.04 9.87 1.96
N LEU A 352 -8.35 8.75 1.89
CA LEU A 352 -8.51 7.70 0.88
C LEU A 352 -8.69 6.36 1.59
N TRP A 353 -9.69 5.63 1.18
CA TRP A 353 -9.81 4.23 1.53
C TRP A 353 -9.49 3.35 0.31
N GLY A 354 -8.71 2.35 0.56
CA GLY A 354 -8.33 1.33 -0.41
C GLY A 354 -7.56 0.20 0.26
N MET A 355 -7.36 -0.85 -0.47
CA MET A 355 -6.57 -2.00 -0.06
C MET A 355 -5.82 -2.54 -1.29
N THR A 356 -4.93 -3.48 -1.11
CA THR A 356 -4.13 -4.02 -2.22
C THR A 356 -5.04 -4.54 -3.34
N GLU A 357 -6.17 -5.09 -2.98
CA GLU A 357 -7.18 -5.66 -3.88
C GLU A 357 -8.02 -4.63 -4.64
N THR A 358 -8.02 -3.37 -4.23
CA THR A 358 -8.94 -2.35 -4.79
C THR A 358 -8.25 -1.06 -5.23
N ALA A 359 -6.95 -0.93 -5.00
CA ALA A 359 -6.23 0.33 -5.15
C ALA A 359 -6.94 1.49 -4.40
N GLY A 360 -6.96 2.70 -4.92
CA GLY A 360 -7.73 3.82 -4.36
C GLY A 360 -9.21 3.68 -4.72
N ALA A 361 -10.02 3.08 -3.84
CA ALA A 361 -11.42 2.79 -4.13
C ALA A 361 -12.38 3.92 -3.82
N THR A 362 -12.13 4.68 -2.75
CA THR A 362 -12.83 5.93 -2.40
C THR A 362 -11.84 6.97 -1.94
N PHE A 363 -12.14 8.25 -2.16
CA PHE A 363 -11.32 9.34 -1.64
C PHE A 363 -12.04 10.69 -1.61
N CYS A 364 -11.59 11.56 -0.72
CA CYS A 364 -11.97 12.97 -0.71
C CYS A 364 -11.25 13.69 -1.85
N ARG A 365 -12.02 14.41 -2.66
CA ARG A 365 -11.51 15.18 -3.80
C ARG A 365 -10.95 16.52 -3.35
N ASP A 366 -9.98 17.06 -4.09
CA ASP A 366 -9.45 18.39 -3.83
C ASP A 366 -10.55 19.46 -3.91
N SER A 367 -11.46 19.35 -4.87
CA SER A 367 -12.64 20.24 -5.04
C SER A 367 -13.81 19.95 -4.09
N GLY A 368 -13.71 18.91 -3.25
CA GLY A 368 -14.81 18.48 -2.36
C GLY A 368 -14.99 19.38 -1.13
N PRO A 369 -15.99 19.07 -0.27
CA PRO A 369 -16.22 19.80 0.98
C PRO A 369 -15.01 19.74 1.90
N ILE A 370 -14.61 20.89 2.45
CA ILE A 370 -13.37 21.03 3.23
C ILE A 370 -13.38 20.23 4.54
N ASP A 371 -14.54 19.97 5.11
CA ASP A 371 -14.70 19.24 6.37
C ASP A 371 -15.00 17.73 6.16
N LEU A 372 -15.27 17.31 4.93
CA LEU A 372 -15.56 15.91 4.62
C LEU A 372 -14.47 14.96 5.11
N PRO A 373 -13.16 15.25 4.95
CA PRO A 373 -12.10 14.36 5.41
C PRO A 373 -12.07 14.13 6.93
N LEU A 374 -12.73 14.96 7.72
CA LEU A 374 -12.78 14.78 9.19
C LEU A 374 -13.69 13.62 9.63
N THR A 375 -14.53 13.12 8.73
CA THR A 375 -15.54 12.09 9.05
C THR A 375 -15.68 10.99 8.02
N SER A 376 -15.10 11.19 6.82
CA SER A 376 -15.30 10.28 5.68
C SER A 376 -14.04 10.11 4.84
N ALA A 377 -13.93 8.94 4.23
CA ALA A 377 -12.96 8.66 3.16
C ALA A 377 -13.51 8.99 1.76
N GLY A 378 -14.55 9.83 1.68
CA GLY A 378 -15.11 10.34 0.44
C GLY A 378 -15.97 9.34 -0.36
N PRO A 379 -16.47 9.78 -1.52
CA PRO A 379 -17.24 8.95 -2.44
C PRO A 379 -16.36 7.98 -3.22
N ALA A 380 -16.98 7.06 -3.95
CA ALA A 380 -16.28 6.14 -4.84
C ALA A 380 -15.38 6.90 -5.85
N ALA A 381 -14.17 6.38 -6.04
CA ALA A 381 -13.27 6.85 -7.08
C ALA A 381 -13.86 6.62 -8.49
N PRO A 382 -13.49 7.41 -9.50
CA PRO A 382 -13.94 7.18 -10.86
C PRO A 382 -13.67 5.74 -11.33
N GLY A 383 -14.67 5.12 -11.93
CA GLY A 383 -14.61 3.73 -12.37
C GLY A 383 -14.95 2.69 -11.29
N ASN A 384 -15.16 3.10 -10.05
CA ASN A 384 -15.54 2.21 -8.94
C ASN A 384 -16.98 2.44 -8.49
N GLU A 385 -17.54 1.40 -7.91
CA GLU A 385 -18.85 1.38 -7.26
C GLU A 385 -18.67 0.79 -5.85
N VAL A 386 -19.34 1.36 -4.86
CA VAL A 386 -19.35 0.86 -3.47
C VAL A 386 -20.77 0.63 -3.01
N ARG A 387 -20.97 -0.40 -2.21
CA ARG A 387 -22.23 -0.67 -1.51
C ARG A 387 -21.97 -1.19 -0.11
N VAL A 388 -22.91 -0.98 0.77
CA VAL A 388 -22.91 -1.56 2.11
C VAL A 388 -24.07 -2.55 2.19
N VAL A 389 -23.80 -3.75 2.67
CA VAL A 389 -24.79 -4.83 2.72
C VAL A 389 -24.96 -5.38 4.14
N SER A 390 -26.14 -5.88 4.43
CA SER A 390 -26.43 -6.65 5.64
C SER A 390 -25.55 -7.90 5.69
N ARG A 391 -24.99 -8.18 6.86
CA ARG A 391 -24.17 -9.38 7.08
C ARG A 391 -24.99 -10.66 7.20
N ASP A 392 -26.29 -10.53 7.47
CA ASP A 392 -27.16 -11.68 7.71
C ASP A 392 -27.70 -12.26 6.40
N ASP A 393 -28.13 -11.41 5.47
CA ASP A 393 -28.80 -11.83 4.23
C ASP A 393 -28.20 -11.22 2.95
N GLY A 394 -27.22 -10.31 3.07
CA GLY A 394 -26.55 -9.69 1.93
C GLY A 394 -27.38 -8.60 1.22
N THR A 395 -28.52 -8.18 1.79
CA THR A 395 -29.34 -7.09 1.23
C THR A 395 -28.60 -5.76 1.31
N VAL A 396 -28.77 -4.91 0.28
CA VAL A 396 -28.18 -3.58 0.25
C VAL A 396 -28.87 -2.69 1.28
N LEU A 397 -28.07 -2.06 2.15
CA LEU A 397 -28.56 -1.23 3.23
C LEU A 397 -28.80 0.21 2.78
N SER A 398 -29.75 0.86 3.46
CA SER A 398 -30.00 2.30 3.30
C SER A 398 -28.86 3.13 3.88
N SER A 399 -28.83 4.43 3.54
CA SER A 399 -27.82 5.37 4.02
C SER A 399 -27.75 5.41 5.56
N ASN A 400 -26.54 5.58 6.08
CA ASN A 400 -26.22 5.66 7.52
C ASN A 400 -26.50 4.38 8.33
N ILE A 401 -26.60 3.23 7.67
CA ILE A 401 -26.69 1.92 8.34
C ILE A 401 -25.38 1.17 8.13
N GLU A 402 -24.81 0.65 9.23
CA GLU A 402 -23.57 -0.12 9.21
C GLU A 402 -23.78 -1.52 8.61
N GLY A 403 -22.86 -1.92 7.75
CA GLY A 403 -22.81 -3.26 7.19
C GLY A 403 -21.47 -3.60 6.58
N GLU A 404 -21.39 -4.71 5.84
CA GLU A 404 -20.20 -5.10 5.11
C GLU A 404 -20.01 -4.22 3.87
N LEU A 405 -18.83 -3.61 3.75
CA LEU A 405 -18.43 -2.87 2.56
C LEU A 405 -18.08 -3.83 1.42
N GLN A 406 -18.70 -3.60 0.27
CA GLN A 406 -18.37 -4.30 -0.97
C GLN A 406 -18.02 -3.32 -2.07
N VAL A 407 -17.04 -3.68 -2.92
CA VAL A 407 -16.52 -2.85 -4.01
C VAL A 407 -16.57 -3.60 -5.32
N ARG A 408 -16.92 -2.90 -6.38
CA ARG A 408 -16.82 -3.37 -7.76
C ARG A 408 -16.30 -2.23 -8.62
N GLY A 409 -15.35 -2.48 -9.51
CA GLY A 409 -14.85 -1.38 -10.34
C GLY A 409 -13.61 -1.73 -11.14
N SER A 410 -13.18 -0.75 -11.94
CA SER A 410 -12.04 -0.86 -12.83
C SER A 410 -10.70 -1.01 -12.09
N SER A 411 -10.62 -0.60 -10.83
CA SER A 411 -9.41 -0.74 -10.01
C SER A 411 -9.35 -2.05 -9.20
N VAL A 412 -10.48 -2.79 -9.13
CA VAL A 412 -10.54 -4.04 -8.35
C VAL A 412 -9.77 -5.15 -9.05
N PHE A 413 -8.94 -5.85 -8.29
CA PHE A 413 -8.13 -6.96 -8.79
C PHE A 413 -9.01 -8.14 -9.28
N PRO A 414 -8.48 -9.02 -10.15
CA PRO A 414 -9.27 -10.12 -10.73
C PRO A 414 -9.41 -11.34 -9.82
N GLY A 415 -8.68 -11.37 -8.71
CA GLY A 415 -8.65 -12.47 -7.76
C GLY A 415 -7.24 -12.77 -7.26
N TYR A 416 -7.15 -13.53 -6.15
CA TYR A 416 -5.88 -13.93 -5.55
C TYR A 416 -5.16 -14.95 -6.41
N PHE A 417 -3.85 -14.77 -6.55
CA PHE A 417 -2.98 -15.67 -7.29
C PHE A 417 -2.91 -17.04 -6.63
N ASP A 418 -3.12 -18.08 -7.42
CA ASP A 418 -3.06 -19.49 -7.02
C ASP A 418 -3.84 -19.82 -5.72
N ASN A 419 -5.00 -19.16 -5.53
CA ASN A 419 -5.82 -19.34 -4.33
C ASN A 419 -7.33 -19.38 -4.67
N PRO A 420 -7.81 -20.47 -5.31
CA PRO A 420 -9.21 -20.60 -5.74
C PRO A 420 -10.20 -20.58 -4.56
N GLU A 421 -9.83 -21.11 -3.41
CA GLU A 421 -10.70 -21.11 -2.23
C GLU A 421 -10.93 -19.70 -1.69
N ALA A 422 -9.86 -18.89 -1.59
CA ALA A 422 -10.01 -17.49 -1.22
C ALA A 422 -10.84 -16.73 -2.26
N ASN A 423 -10.66 -16.98 -3.54
CA ASN A 423 -11.42 -16.33 -4.61
C ASN A 423 -12.91 -16.64 -4.53
N LYS A 424 -13.27 -17.90 -4.26
CA LYS A 424 -14.66 -18.35 -4.13
C LYS A 424 -15.44 -17.61 -3.04
N VAL A 425 -14.78 -17.29 -1.91
CA VAL A 425 -15.44 -16.62 -0.78
C VAL A 425 -15.34 -15.09 -0.83
N SER A 426 -14.36 -14.57 -1.56
CA SER A 426 -14.09 -13.12 -1.61
C SER A 426 -14.96 -12.35 -2.59
N PHE A 427 -15.58 -13.02 -3.55
CA PHE A 427 -16.46 -12.39 -4.53
C PHE A 427 -17.90 -12.88 -4.42
N THR A 428 -18.83 -11.98 -4.67
CA THR A 428 -20.24 -12.32 -4.84
C THR A 428 -20.50 -12.84 -6.25
N LYS A 429 -21.65 -13.50 -6.47
CA LYS A 429 -22.04 -14.00 -7.79
C LYS A 429 -22.17 -12.90 -8.86
N ASP A 430 -22.56 -11.69 -8.43
CA ASP A 430 -22.70 -10.49 -9.27
C ASP A 430 -21.41 -9.64 -9.35
N GLY A 431 -20.27 -10.18 -8.88
CA GLY A 431 -18.92 -9.65 -9.12
C GLY A 431 -18.46 -8.55 -8.17
N TRP A 432 -19.09 -8.44 -7.00
CA TRP A 432 -18.60 -7.54 -5.95
C TRP A 432 -17.54 -8.23 -5.09
N PHE A 433 -16.46 -7.50 -4.83
CA PHE A 433 -15.44 -7.93 -3.88
C PHE A 433 -15.88 -7.60 -2.46
N LYS A 434 -15.86 -8.60 -1.59
CA LYS A 434 -16.14 -8.50 -0.16
C LYS A 434 -14.88 -8.06 0.57
N THR A 435 -14.88 -6.85 1.10
CA THR A 435 -13.66 -6.26 1.68
C THR A 435 -13.35 -6.79 3.09
N GLY A 436 -14.36 -7.29 3.80
CA GLY A 436 -14.27 -7.62 5.21
C GLY A 436 -14.21 -6.39 6.13
N ASP A 437 -14.28 -5.18 5.57
CA ASP A 437 -14.41 -3.94 6.34
C ASP A 437 -15.89 -3.63 6.61
N LEU A 438 -16.15 -2.99 7.75
CA LEU A 438 -17.45 -2.44 8.14
C LEU A 438 -17.48 -0.95 7.80
N ALA A 439 -18.62 -0.52 7.26
CA ALA A 439 -18.78 0.87 6.84
C ALA A 439 -20.24 1.31 6.82
N MET A 440 -20.43 2.62 6.70
CA MET A 440 -21.68 3.27 6.35
C MET A 440 -21.47 4.15 5.11
N LEU A 441 -22.53 4.32 4.33
CA LEU A 441 -22.59 5.35 3.28
C LEU A 441 -23.62 6.39 3.68
N ASP A 442 -23.28 7.68 3.58
CA ASP A 442 -24.25 8.74 3.79
C ASP A 442 -25.18 8.91 2.56
N GLN A 443 -26.05 9.92 2.58
CA GLN A 443 -26.98 10.22 1.48
C GLN A 443 -26.25 10.59 0.17
N ASP A 444 -25.08 11.21 0.29
CA ASP A 444 -24.21 11.60 -0.84
C ASP A 444 -23.23 10.48 -1.25
N LYS A 445 -23.39 9.27 -0.66
CA LYS A 445 -22.53 8.10 -0.89
C LYS A 445 -21.07 8.28 -0.44
N ASN A 446 -20.82 9.17 0.51
CA ASN A 446 -19.51 9.25 1.16
C ASN A 446 -19.33 8.10 2.14
N LEU A 447 -18.15 7.47 2.09
CA LEU A 447 -17.80 6.31 2.88
C LEU A 447 -17.28 6.70 4.27
N THR A 448 -17.88 6.18 5.32
CA THR A 448 -17.32 6.19 6.67
C THR A 448 -17.01 4.77 7.09
N LEU A 449 -15.73 4.49 7.36
CA LEU A 449 -15.29 3.20 7.90
C LEU A 449 -15.63 3.13 9.38
N THR A 450 -16.17 2.00 9.81
CA THR A 450 -16.53 1.76 11.21
C THR A 450 -15.71 0.64 11.85
N GLY A 451 -15.07 -0.22 11.06
CA GLY A 451 -14.14 -1.25 11.57
C GLY A 451 -13.93 -2.44 10.64
N ARG A 452 -13.66 -3.60 11.25
CA ARG A 452 -13.48 -4.86 10.51
C ARG A 452 -14.33 -5.97 11.07
N ILE A 453 -14.92 -6.78 10.19
CA ILE A 453 -15.78 -7.90 10.56
C ILE A 453 -15.07 -8.88 11.50
N LYS A 454 -13.80 -9.18 11.23
CA LYS A 454 -12.98 -10.11 12.03
C LYS A 454 -12.56 -9.59 13.40
N ASP A 455 -12.63 -8.27 13.60
CA ASP A 455 -12.21 -7.63 14.85
C ASP A 455 -13.38 -7.43 15.83
N ILE A 456 -14.62 -7.75 15.41
CA ILE A 456 -15.81 -7.67 16.26
C ILE A 456 -15.66 -8.60 17.47
N ILE A 457 -15.95 -8.06 18.64
CA ILE A 457 -15.95 -8.81 19.91
C ILE A 457 -17.38 -9.21 20.24
N SER A 458 -17.59 -10.49 20.57
CA SER A 458 -18.90 -11.06 20.93
C SER A 458 -18.95 -11.39 22.42
N ARG A 459 -19.37 -10.41 23.23
CA ARG A 459 -19.43 -10.51 24.67
C ARG A 459 -20.83 -10.88 25.16
N GLY A 460 -21.01 -12.11 25.62
CA GLY A 460 -22.31 -12.56 26.15
C GLY A 460 -23.47 -12.39 25.16
N GLY A 461 -23.22 -12.59 23.87
CA GLY A 461 -24.18 -12.39 22.80
C GLY A 461 -24.29 -10.95 22.29
N VAL A 462 -23.72 -9.97 22.98
CA VAL A 462 -23.66 -8.57 22.53
C VAL A 462 -22.40 -8.40 21.69
N LYS A 463 -22.58 -8.12 20.40
CA LYS A 463 -21.49 -7.84 19.47
C LYS A 463 -21.17 -6.35 19.44
N PHE A 464 -19.89 -5.98 19.54
CA PHE A 464 -19.48 -4.60 19.36
C PHE A 464 -18.15 -4.51 18.59
N ASN A 465 -18.00 -3.39 17.90
CA ASN A 465 -16.79 -3.07 17.18
C ASN A 465 -15.80 -2.35 18.12
N PRO A 466 -14.60 -2.86 18.34
CA PRO A 466 -13.63 -2.22 19.22
C PRO A 466 -13.04 -0.92 18.65
N ALA A 467 -13.11 -0.67 17.33
CA ALA A 467 -12.49 0.48 16.70
C ALA A 467 -12.96 1.81 17.28
N ASP A 468 -14.26 1.95 17.53
CA ASP A 468 -14.83 3.18 18.14
C ASP A 468 -14.27 3.43 19.56
N ILE A 469 -14.06 2.36 20.30
CA ILE A 469 -13.54 2.43 21.67
C ILE A 469 -12.02 2.70 21.65
N GLU A 470 -11.30 2.10 20.72
CA GLU A 470 -9.88 2.35 20.48
C GLU A 470 -9.62 3.82 20.16
N GLU A 471 -10.42 4.41 19.26
CA GLU A 471 -10.31 5.83 18.91
C GLU A 471 -10.54 6.74 20.12
N LEU A 472 -11.57 6.46 20.90
CA LEU A 472 -11.86 7.22 22.11
C LEU A 472 -10.71 7.09 23.14
N ILE A 473 -10.20 5.89 23.37
CA ILE A 473 -9.08 5.65 24.28
C ILE A 473 -7.82 6.39 23.82
N MET A 474 -7.54 6.41 22.51
CA MET A 474 -6.43 7.18 21.93
C MET A 474 -6.59 8.70 22.07
N SER A 475 -7.81 9.21 22.29
CA SER A 475 -8.01 10.64 22.61
C SER A 475 -7.65 11.01 24.07
N HIS A 476 -7.29 10.04 24.91
CA HIS A 476 -6.83 10.30 26.28
C HIS A 476 -5.39 10.82 26.26
N PRO A 477 -5.05 11.92 27.00
CA PRO A 477 -3.74 12.58 26.93
C PRO A 477 -2.54 11.68 27.24
N SER A 478 -2.75 10.63 28.04
CA SER A 478 -1.69 9.70 28.46
C SER A 478 -1.47 8.54 27.51
N ILE A 479 -2.22 8.43 26.42
CA ILE A 479 -2.21 7.26 25.53
C ILE A 479 -1.78 7.65 24.12
N ASN A 480 -0.75 6.96 23.59
CA ASN A 480 -0.30 7.13 22.22
C ASN A 480 -1.04 6.21 21.25
N GLN A 481 -1.16 4.93 21.61
CA GLN A 481 -1.82 3.92 20.79
C GLN A 481 -2.67 3.01 21.67
N ALA A 482 -3.79 2.58 21.13
CA ALA A 482 -4.67 1.61 21.76
C ALA A 482 -5.11 0.54 20.75
N ALA A 483 -5.24 -0.69 21.23
CA ALA A 483 -5.82 -1.79 20.47
C ALA A 483 -6.60 -2.70 21.42
N ILE A 484 -7.82 -3.04 21.05
CA ILE A 484 -8.67 -3.94 21.81
C ILE A 484 -8.80 -5.27 21.06
N VAL A 485 -8.54 -6.35 21.75
CA VAL A 485 -8.63 -7.70 21.20
C VAL A 485 -9.58 -8.56 22.04
N PRO A 486 -10.25 -9.55 21.42
CA PRO A 486 -11.07 -10.50 22.14
C PRO A 486 -10.19 -11.38 23.04
N MET A 487 -10.59 -11.56 24.29
CA MET A 487 -10.00 -12.47 25.25
C MET A 487 -11.01 -13.57 25.55
N PRO A 488 -10.67 -14.85 25.39
CA PRO A 488 -11.59 -15.95 25.70
C PRO A 488 -12.12 -15.89 27.14
N ASP A 489 -13.41 -16.10 27.33
CA ASP A 489 -14.08 -16.16 28.62
C ASP A 489 -15.07 -17.33 28.67
N LYS A 490 -15.05 -18.11 29.76
CA LYS A 490 -15.87 -19.32 29.89
C LYS A 490 -17.37 -19.04 30.00
N VAL A 491 -17.75 -17.85 30.44
CA VAL A 491 -19.16 -17.47 30.68
C VAL A 491 -19.72 -16.61 29.56
N LEU A 492 -18.94 -15.63 29.11
CA LEU A 492 -19.38 -14.65 28.13
C LEU A 492 -18.93 -14.99 26.70
N GLY A 493 -18.17 -16.05 26.50
CA GLY A 493 -17.51 -16.39 25.25
C GLY A 493 -16.26 -15.54 25.05
N GLU A 494 -16.42 -14.22 25.00
CA GLU A 494 -15.31 -13.27 24.86
C GLU A 494 -15.46 -12.10 25.82
N ARG A 495 -14.30 -11.54 26.21
CA ARG A 495 -14.14 -10.24 26.90
C ARG A 495 -13.16 -9.37 26.10
N ALA A 496 -13.14 -8.08 26.42
CA ALA A 496 -12.27 -7.12 25.80
C ALA A 496 -10.97 -6.90 26.61
N CYS A 497 -9.82 -7.15 25.99
CA CYS A 497 -8.52 -6.79 26.52
C CYS A 497 -7.97 -5.61 25.74
N CYS A 498 -7.71 -4.48 26.42
CA CYS A 498 -7.11 -3.29 25.84
C CYS A 498 -5.59 -3.32 26.04
N PHE A 499 -4.85 -3.20 24.93
CA PHE A 499 -3.41 -2.94 24.92
C PHE A 499 -3.19 -1.47 24.61
N VAL A 500 -2.31 -0.82 25.40
CA VAL A 500 -1.96 0.59 25.18
C VAL A 500 -0.46 0.80 25.21
N THR A 501 0.01 1.79 24.45
CA THR A 501 1.29 2.45 24.68
C THR A 501 1.02 3.82 25.29
N VAL A 502 1.80 4.20 26.27
CA VAL A 502 1.61 5.47 27.00
C VAL A 502 2.62 6.52 26.56
N THR A 503 2.28 7.80 26.73
CA THR A 503 3.21 8.91 26.56
C THR A 503 4.31 8.85 27.61
N GLN A 504 5.49 9.40 27.31
CA GLN A 504 6.66 9.32 28.21
C GLN A 504 6.29 9.73 29.64
N SER A 505 6.71 8.88 30.60
CA SER A 505 6.56 9.08 32.05
C SER A 505 5.15 9.04 32.63
N GLN A 506 4.14 8.59 31.87
CA GLN A 506 2.78 8.46 32.40
C GLN A 506 2.41 6.99 32.63
N ASN A 507 1.64 6.77 33.67
CA ASN A 507 1.04 5.47 33.97
C ASN A 507 -0.48 5.62 33.88
N ILE A 508 -1.17 4.58 33.37
CA ILE A 508 -2.62 4.58 33.29
C ILE A 508 -3.16 3.26 33.80
N THR A 509 -4.29 3.32 34.49
CA THR A 509 -4.96 2.14 35.04
C THR A 509 -6.24 1.84 34.24
N LEU A 510 -6.70 0.60 34.33
CA LEU A 510 -8.00 0.21 33.75
C LEU A 510 -9.15 1.06 34.30
N LYS A 511 -9.09 1.41 35.59
CA LYS A 511 -10.11 2.26 36.25
C LYS A 511 -10.17 3.65 35.60
N GLU A 512 -9.02 4.26 35.32
CA GLU A 512 -8.97 5.58 34.68
C GLU A 512 -9.52 5.53 33.25
N ILE A 513 -9.19 4.49 32.49
CA ILE A 513 -9.80 4.27 31.16
C ILE A 513 -11.31 4.12 31.28
N CYS A 514 -11.80 3.33 32.22
CA CYS A 514 -13.25 3.15 32.44
C CYS A 514 -13.94 4.46 32.83
N VAL A 515 -13.33 5.27 33.72
CA VAL A 515 -13.85 6.60 34.09
C VAL A 515 -13.85 7.53 32.90
N PHE A 516 -12.81 7.49 32.07
CA PHE A 516 -12.76 8.27 30.84
C PHE A 516 -13.88 7.87 29.85
N LEU A 517 -14.09 6.57 29.63
CA LEU A 517 -15.17 6.07 28.77
C LEU A 517 -16.56 6.41 29.33
N ASP A 518 -16.73 6.40 30.67
CA ASP A 518 -17.96 6.84 31.32
C ASP A 518 -18.24 8.33 31.06
N SER A 519 -17.22 9.17 31.16
CA SER A 519 -17.32 10.60 30.83
C SER A 519 -17.74 10.87 29.38
N LYS A 520 -17.41 9.94 28.48
CA LYS A 520 -17.82 9.95 27.06
C LYS A 520 -19.19 9.27 26.84
N ARG A 521 -19.88 8.84 27.91
CA ARG A 521 -21.19 8.17 27.90
C ARG A 521 -21.20 6.86 27.10
N ILE A 522 -20.09 6.12 27.12
CA ILE A 522 -19.97 4.83 26.46
C ILE A 522 -20.61 3.74 27.33
N SER A 523 -21.41 2.91 26.71
CA SER A 523 -22.08 1.79 27.35
C SER A 523 -21.08 0.79 27.96
N LYS A 524 -21.30 0.37 29.21
CA LYS A 524 -20.37 -0.49 29.99
C LYS A 524 -20.07 -1.85 29.34
N ASN A 525 -20.98 -2.35 28.50
CA ASN A 525 -20.78 -3.61 27.78
C ASN A 525 -19.68 -3.54 26.70
N LYS A 526 -19.26 -2.33 26.33
CA LYS A 526 -18.16 -2.07 25.38
C LYS A 526 -16.82 -1.76 26.07
N TRP A 527 -16.80 -1.65 27.40
CA TRP A 527 -15.59 -1.30 28.13
C TRP A 527 -14.60 -2.47 28.17
N PRO A 528 -13.30 -2.22 28.11
CA PRO A 528 -12.32 -3.26 28.35
C PRO A 528 -12.36 -3.73 29.81
N GLU A 529 -12.18 -5.03 30.01
CA GLU A 529 -12.11 -5.66 31.34
C GLU A 529 -10.67 -5.98 31.75
N ARG A 530 -9.73 -5.88 30.81
CA ARG A 530 -8.30 -6.04 31.08
C ARG A 530 -7.51 -4.96 30.36
N LEU A 531 -6.47 -4.46 31.04
CA LEU A 531 -5.50 -3.51 30.48
C LEU A 531 -4.11 -4.14 30.48
N LYS A 532 -3.40 -4.00 29.38
CA LYS A 532 -1.98 -4.31 29.26
C LYS A 532 -1.24 -3.10 28.68
N ILE A 533 -0.32 -2.55 29.46
CA ILE A 533 0.59 -1.49 29.01
C ILE A 533 1.79 -2.19 28.38
N ILE A 534 2.10 -1.84 27.15
CA ILE A 534 3.24 -2.40 26.39
C ILE A 534 4.14 -1.26 25.93
N LYS A 535 5.43 -1.55 25.77
CA LYS A 535 6.40 -0.55 25.31
C LYS A 535 6.17 -0.14 23.85
N GLU A 536 5.85 -1.13 23.00
CA GLU A 536 5.65 -0.93 21.58
C GLU A 536 4.51 -1.83 21.06
N MET A 537 3.65 -1.27 20.20
CA MET A 537 2.67 -2.06 19.47
C MET A 537 3.34 -2.92 18.40
N PRO A 538 2.91 -4.17 18.22
CA PRO A 538 3.34 -4.95 17.07
C PRO A 538 2.74 -4.34 15.80
N LEU A 539 3.59 -3.85 14.91
CA LEU A 539 3.18 -3.14 13.72
C LEU A 539 3.58 -3.90 12.45
N THR A 540 2.75 -3.77 11.42
CA THR A 540 3.13 -4.13 10.05
C THR A 540 4.21 -3.17 9.53
N PRO A 541 4.88 -3.49 8.40
CA PRO A 541 5.78 -2.54 7.73
C PRO A 541 5.12 -1.19 7.42
N THR A 542 3.81 -1.18 7.22
CA THR A 542 2.99 0.01 6.97
C THR A 542 2.44 0.66 8.24
N LYS A 543 2.98 0.29 9.42
CA LYS A 543 2.60 0.83 10.73
C LYS A 543 1.17 0.52 11.19
N LYS A 544 0.51 -0.50 10.63
CA LYS A 544 -0.78 -1.01 11.12
C LYS A 544 -0.55 -1.96 12.30
N ILE A 545 -1.40 -1.88 13.34
CA ILE A 545 -1.32 -2.78 14.50
C ILE A 545 -1.70 -4.21 14.08
N ILE A 546 -0.84 -5.16 14.46
CA ILE A 546 -1.05 -6.61 14.22
C ILE A 546 -1.76 -7.19 15.45
N LYS A 547 -3.11 -7.15 15.46
CA LYS A 547 -3.91 -7.63 16.60
C LYS A 547 -3.65 -9.10 16.95
N ASN A 548 -3.36 -9.96 15.99
CA ASN A 548 -3.03 -11.36 16.26
C ASN A 548 -1.80 -11.53 17.16
N LYS A 549 -0.76 -10.70 16.99
CA LYS A 549 0.40 -10.70 17.89
C LYS A 549 0.09 -10.19 19.30
N LEU A 550 -1.01 -9.45 19.46
CA LEU A 550 -1.51 -9.07 20.78
C LEU A 550 -2.28 -10.20 21.45
N LEU A 551 -3.01 -11.02 20.66
CA LEU A 551 -3.67 -12.24 21.16
C LEU A 551 -2.66 -13.22 21.77
N GLU A 552 -1.48 -13.37 21.17
CA GLU A 552 -0.39 -14.21 21.71
C GLU A 552 0.15 -13.71 23.06
N LYS A 553 -0.12 -12.46 23.41
CA LYS A 553 0.31 -11.83 24.68
C LYS A 553 -0.79 -11.83 25.76
N LEU A 554 -1.97 -12.43 25.51
CA LEU A 554 -3.04 -12.56 26.50
C LEU A 554 -2.68 -13.54 27.61
#